data_537a4357ce55fa149dd30624166371d6
#
_entry.id   537a4357ce55fa149dd30624166371d6
#
_cell.length_a   1.000
_cell.length_b   1.000
_cell.length_c   1.000
_cell.angle_alpha   90.00
_cell.angle_beta   90.00
_cell.angle_gamma   90.00
#
_symmetry.space_group_name_H-M   'P 1'
#
loop_
_entity.id
_entity.type
_entity.pdbx_description
1 polymer ?
#
loop_
_entity_poly.entity_id
_entity_poly.type
_entity_poly.pdbx_seq_one_letter_code
_entity_poly.pdbx_strand_id
1 'polypeptide(L)'
;ILKLYGLEKYILIDLTEVRGFDYYTGILFEVFVKGIGYEIGSGGRYDGLLAKFGFDCPSTGFALDVERLLAAIDAQGIELETDRVNILLIDFNKDKTAAIKLAKALRDKGCNVARDIIKRELNSSLDYAKEWGIPKAIALGVKDLKDDEALIIDTRTSERKRIKINQLTDFLSV
;
A
#
# COMPACT_ATOMS: atom_id res chain seq x y z
N ILE A 1 -28.09 13.97 16.25
CA ILE A 1 -27.41 12.74 15.81
C ILE A 1 -25.94 12.78 16.23
N LEU A 2 -25.13 13.75 15.79
CA LEU A 2 -23.70 13.83 16.08
C LEU A 2 -23.37 13.86 17.59
N LYS A 3 -24.23 14.48 18.39
CA LYS A 3 -24.14 14.44 19.84
C LYS A 3 -24.29 13.03 20.41
N LEU A 4 -25.18 12.20 19.85
CA LEU A 4 -25.36 10.80 20.24
C LEU A 4 -24.14 9.95 19.95
N TYR A 5 -23.35 10.30 18.91
CA TYR A 5 -22.09 9.67 18.59
C TYR A 5 -20.89 10.23 19.39
N GLY A 6 -21.12 11.20 20.30
CA GLY A 6 -20.04 11.82 21.08
C GLY A 6 -19.10 12.71 20.27
N LEU A 7 -19.49 13.12 19.07
CA LEU A 7 -18.67 13.89 18.13
C LEU A 7 -18.83 15.41 18.25
N GLU A 8 -19.75 15.90 19.09
CA GLU A 8 -20.09 17.32 19.21
C GLU A 8 -18.86 18.21 19.43
N LYS A 9 -17.92 17.76 20.26
CA LYS A 9 -16.69 18.51 20.59
C LYS A 9 -15.69 18.68 19.42
N TYR A 10 -15.89 17.92 18.35
CA TYR A 10 -15.03 17.96 17.15
C TYR A 10 -15.65 18.77 16.01
N ILE A 11 -16.85 19.33 16.20
CA ILE A 11 -17.61 19.98 15.14
C ILE A 11 -17.64 21.47 15.39
N LEU A 12 -17.21 22.23 14.40
CA LEU A 12 -17.40 23.67 14.30
C LEU A 12 -18.41 23.94 13.20
N ILE A 13 -19.43 24.76 13.50
CA ILE A 13 -20.41 25.19 12.49
C ILE A 13 -19.99 26.56 12.00
N ASP A 14 -19.72 26.68 10.72
CA ASP A 14 -19.45 27.94 10.03
C ASP A 14 -20.52 28.15 8.95
N LEU A 15 -21.23 29.27 9.04
CA LEU A 15 -22.28 29.64 8.07
C LEU A 15 -21.75 30.55 6.94
N THR A 16 -20.47 30.91 7.01
CA THR A 16 -19.84 31.82 6.05
C THR A 16 -19.03 31.11 4.98
N GLU A 17 -18.81 29.80 5.14
CA GLU A 17 -18.05 29.01 4.17
C GLU A 17 -18.81 28.84 2.86
N VAL A 18 -18.20 29.30 1.78
CA VAL A 18 -18.75 29.18 0.41
C VAL A 18 -17.69 28.54 -0.48
N ARG A 19 -17.97 27.37 -0.98
CA ARG A 19 -17.09 26.66 -1.92
C ARG A 19 -17.47 26.92 -3.37
N GLY A 20 -16.47 27.01 -4.24
CA GLY A 20 -16.63 27.29 -5.66
C GLY A 20 -17.19 26.13 -6.53
N PHE A 21 -17.74 25.10 -5.89
CA PHE A 21 -18.33 23.96 -6.62
C PHE A 21 -19.86 24.08 -6.60
N ASP A 22 -20.45 24.44 -7.74
CA ASP A 22 -21.89 24.66 -7.91
C ASP A 22 -22.74 23.38 -7.83
N TYR A 23 -22.15 22.21 -7.58
CA TYR A 23 -22.91 20.98 -7.51
C TYR A 23 -23.42 20.64 -6.10
N TYR A 24 -22.93 21.31 -5.06
CA TYR A 24 -23.43 21.10 -3.70
C TYR A 24 -24.84 21.68 -3.52
N THR A 25 -25.72 20.88 -2.91
CA THR A 25 -27.13 21.25 -2.69
C THR A 25 -27.53 21.28 -1.21
N GLY A 26 -26.60 21.00 -0.31
CA GLY A 26 -26.88 20.93 1.12
C GLY A 26 -25.64 21.14 1.97
N ILE A 27 -25.52 20.36 3.04
CA ILE A 27 -24.40 20.46 3.98
C ILE A 27 -23.10 20.19 3.25
N LEU A 28 -22.14 21.09 3.50
CA LEU A 28 -20.74 20.96 3.15
C LEU A 28 -19.93 20.76 4.44
N PHE A 29 -18.88 20.00 4.40
CA PHE A 29 -17.97 19.84 5.52
C PHE A 29 -16.52 19.74 5.08
N GLU A 30 -15.64 20.13 5.96
CA GLU A 30 -14.19 20.04 5.85
C GLU A 30 -13.62 19.35 7.06
N VAL A 31 -12.52 18.66 6.89
CA VAL A 31 -11.81 17.96 7.95
C VAL A 31 -10.47 18.64 8.18
N PHE A 32 -10.28 19.14 9.38
CA PHE A 32 -9.03 19.76 9.81
C PHE A 32 -8.37 18.93 10.90
N VAL A 33 -7.05 18.95 10.93
CA VAL A 33 -6.23 18.30 11.95
C VAL A 33 -5.36 19.35 12.62
N LYS A 34 -5.22 19.24 13.95
CA LYS A 34 -4.38 20.14 14.73
C LYS A 34 -2.92 20.08 14.24
N GLY A 35 -2.32 21.25 14.03
CA GLY A 35 -0.94 21.36 13.56
C GLY A 35 -0.79 21.44 12.04
N ILE A 36 -1.89 21.27 11.29
CA ILE A 36 -1.94 21.43 9.84
C ILE A 36 -2.84 22.65 9.53
N GLY A 37 -2.33 23.56 8.72
CA GLY A 37 -3.00 24.84 8.42
C GLY A 37 -4.02 24.77 7.28
N TYR A 38 -4.36 23.61 6.80
CA TYR A 38 -5.30 23.36 5.70
C TYR A 38 -6.12 22.10 5.94
N GLU A 39 -7.23 21.95 5.21
CA GLU A 39 -8.09 20.78 5.29
C GLU A 39 -7.38 19.53 4.74
N ILE A 40 -7.61 18.39 5.37
CA ILE A 40 -7.12 17.08 4.90
C ILE A 40 -8.16 16.33 4.08
N GLY A 41 -9.37 16.87 4.02
CA GLY A 41 -10.45 16.31 3.22
C GLY A 41 -11.70 17.16 3.30
N SER A 42 -12.60 16.94 2.38
CA SER A 42 -13.88 17.67 2.33
C SER A 42 -14.96 16.83 1.68
N GLY A 43 -16.19 17.21 1.89
CA GLY A 43 -17.34 16.55 1.30
C GLY A 43 -18.63 17.31 1.50
N GLY A 44 -19.73 16.74 1.04
CA GLY A 44 -21.03 17.36 1.19
C GLY A 44 -22.14 16.60 0.49
N ARG A 45 -23.33 17.21 0.46
CA ARG A 45 -24.50 16.70 -0.21
C ARG A 45 -24.64 17.33 -1.61
N TYR A 46 -24.93 16.52 -2.63
CA TYR A 46 -25.04 16.94 -4.03
C TYR A 46 -26.11 16.18 -4.78
N ASP A 47 -27.36 16.54 -4.57
CA ASP A 47 -28.53 15.80 -5.07
C ASP A 47 -28.67 15.88 -6.61
N GLY A 48 -28.27 16.98 -7.25
CA GLY A 48 -28.44 17.16 -8.69
C GLY A 48 -27.26 16.68 -9.55
N LEU A 49 -26.18 16.17 -8.97
CA LEU A 49 -24.98 15.83 -9.74
C LEU A 49 -25.20 14.63 -10.65
N LEU A 50 -25.78 13.55 -10.13
CA LEU A 50 -25.99 12.32 -10.87
C LEU A 50 -27.07 12.46 -11.96
N ALA A 51 -28.03 13.36 -11.77
CA ALA A 51 -29.02 13.68 -12.79
C ALA A 51 -28.41 14.18 -14.12
N LYS A 52 -27.27 14.90 -14.04
CA LYS A 52 -26.50 15.35 -15.21
C LYS A 52 -25.93 14.18 -16.04
N PHE A 53 -25.82 13.00 -15.43
CA PHE A 53 -25.36 11.76 -16.07
C PHE A 53 -26.53 10.79 -16.37
N GLY A 54 -27.78 11.24 -16.26
CA GLY A 54 -28.97 10.46 -16.61
C GLY A 54 -29.55 9.63 -15.46
N PHE A 55 -29.07 9.80 -14.23
CA PHE A 55 -29.57 9.06 -13.07
C PHE A 55 -29.91 10.03 -11.93
N ASP A 56 -31.18 10.32 -11.73
CA ASP A 56 -31.63 11.25 -10.68
C ASP A 56 -31.64 10.54 -9.33
N CYS A 57 -30.63 10.85 -8.50
CA CYS A 57 -30.45 10.24 -7.19
C CYS A 57 -29.76 11.24 -6.24
N PRO A 58 -30.41 11.57 -5.10
CA PRO A 58 -29.75 12.34 -4.05
C PRO A 58 -28.49 11.64 -3.57
N SER A 59 -27.40 12.38 -3.43
CA SER A 59 -26.10 11.79 -3.14
C SER A 59 -25.30 12.63 -2.15
N THR A 60 -24.44 11.95 -1.42
CA THR A 60 -23.43 12.56 -0.57
C THR A 60 -22.12 11.80 -0.72
N GLY A 61 -21.02 12.49 -0.50
CA GLY A 61 -19.70 11.88 -0.55
C GLY A 61 -18.64 12.78 0.04
N PHE A 62 -17.44 12.23 0.13
CA PHE A 62 -16.27 12.97 0.57
C PHE A 62 -15.01 12.44 -0.10
N ALA A 63 -13.96 13.25 -0.09
CA ALA A 63 -12.63 12.88 -0.49
C ALA A 63 -11.63 13.26 0.59
N LEU A 64 -10.59 12.44 0.74
CA LEU A 64 -9.43 12.72 1.59
C LEU A 64 -8.22 12.93 0.68
N ASP A 65 -7.42 13.94 1.01
CA ASP A 65 -6.11 14.14 0.40
C ASP A 65 -5.09 13.26 1.14
N VAL A 66 -4.57 12.23 0.45
CA VAL A 66 -3.66 11.25 1.06
C VAL A 66 -2.33 11.88 1.48
N GLU A 67 -1.81 12.81 0.72
CA GLU A 67 -0.55 13.48 1.02
C GLU A 67 -0.70 14.36 2.27
N ARG A 68 -1.80 15.11 2.36
CA ARG A 68 -2.12 15.92 3.54
C ARG A 68 -2.39 15.07 4.77
N LEU A 69 -3.05 13.92 4.60
CA LEU A 69 -3.27 12.96 5.67
C LEU A 69 -1.95 12.40 6.21
N LEU A 70 -1.02 12.02 5.32
CA LEU A 70 0.32 11.55 5.71
C LEU A 70 1.10 12.65 6.44
N ALA A 71 1.06 13.89 5.95
CA ALA A 71 1.67 15.03 6.64
C ALA A 71 1.07 15.28 8.02
N ALA A 72 -0.25 15.08 8.19
CA ALA A 72 -0.92 15.21 9.47
C ALA A 72 -0.51 14.11 10.46
N ILE A 73 -0.33 12.87 9.99
CA ILE A 73 0.14 11.73 10.78
C ILE A 73 1.58 11.99 11.27
N ASP A 74 2.45 12.45 10.38
CA ASP A 74 3.84 12.77 10.69
C ASP A 74 3.94 13.94 11.71
N ALA A 75 3.17 15.00 11.49
CA ALA A 75 3.12 16.16 12.41
C ALA A 75 2.64 15.80 13.83
N GLN A 76 1.88 14.72 13.98
CA GLN A 76 1.43 14.20 15.27
C GLN A 76 2.38 13.16 15.88
N GLY A 77 3.47 12.81 15.19
CA GLY A 77 4.42 11.79 15.64
C GLY A 77 3.82 10.39 15.71
N ILE A 78 2.80 10.11 14.90
CA ILE A 78 2.18 8.78 14.83
C ILE A 78 3.05 7.90 13.94
N GLU A 79 3.66 6.87 14.53
CA GLU A 79 4.40 5.87 13.78
C GLU A 79 3.41 4.94 13.08
N LEU A 80 3.48 4.90 11.76
CA LEU A 80 2.74 3.92 10.98
C LEU A 80 3.49 2.59 10.99
N GLU A 81 2.83 1.54 11.49
CA GLU A 81 3.31 0.19 11.23
C GLU A 81 3.21 -0.09 9.74
N THR A 82 4.35 -0.06 9.07
CA THR A 82 4.42 -0.46 7.66
C THR A 82 4.78 -1.93 7.59
N ASP A 83 3.93 -2.71 6.95
CA ASP A 83 4.27 -4.08 6.56
C ASP A 83 5.42 -4.04 5.55
N ARG A 84 6.64 -4.08 6.08
CA ARG A 84 7.85 -4.04 5.25
C ARG A 84 7.94 -5.30 4.41
N VAL A 85 8.33 -5.13 3.15
CA VAL A 85 8.67 -6.27 2.30
C VAL A 85 9.77 -7.07 2.99
N ASN A 86 9.51 -8.36 3.21
CA ASN A 86 10.46 -9.25 3.86
C ASN A 86 11.15 -10.23 2.89
N ILE A 87 10.65 -10.32 1.66
CA ILE A 87 11.19 -11.18 0.60
C ILE A 87 11.20 -10.44 -0.74
N LEU A 88 12.37 -10.39 -1.39
CA LEU A 88 12.49 -10.00 -2.80
C LEU A 88 12.58 -11.26 -3.67
N LEU A 89 11.59 -11.48 -4.52
CA LEU A 89 11.59 -12.59 -5.49
C LEU A 89 12.17 -12.12 -6.83
N ILE A 90 13.32 -12.65 -7.18
CA ILE A 90 14.07 -12.37 -8.40
C ILE A 90 13.90 -13.58 -9.35
N ASP A 91 13.58 -13.33 -10.61
CA ASP A 91 13.34 -14.42 -11.57
C ASP A 91 13.99 -14.14 -12.92
N PHE A 92 14.94 -15.00 -13.28
CA PHE A 92 15.68 -14.93 -14.53
C PHE A 92 15.06 -15.77 -15.66
N ASN A 93 14.05 -16.60 -15.35
CA ASN A 93 13.37 -17.40 -16.37
C ASN A 93 12.59 -16.51 -17.36
N LYS A 94 12.46 -16.97 -18.59
CA LYS A 94 11.60 -16.32 -19.60
C LYS A 94 10.12 -16.45 -19.21
N ASP A 95 9.71 -17.65 -18.82
CA ASP A 95 8.38 -17.93 -18.29
C ASP A 95 8.30 -17.56 -16.81
N LYS A 96 7.45 -16.61 -16.49
CA LYS A 96 7.25 -16.07 -15.13
C LYS A 96 6.24 -16.87 -14.30
N THR A 97 5.68 -17.93 -14.84
CA THR A 97 4.60 -18.71 -14.20
C THR A 97 5.02 -19.22 -12.81
N ALA A 98 6.22 -19.79 -12.69
CA ALA A 98 6.73 -20.33 -11.43
C ALA A 98 6.89 -19.22 -10.37
N ALA A 99 7.45 -18.07 -10.75
CA ALA A 99 7.62 -16.93 -9.85
C ALA A 99 6.30 -16.32 -9.39
N ILE A 100 5.31 -16.23 -10.30
CA ILE A 100 3.99 -15.71 -9.97
C ILE A 100 3.28 -16.63 -8.97
N LYS A 101 3.29 -17.94 -9.23
CA LYS A 101 2.69 -18.93 -8.34
C LYS A 101 3.37 -18.95 -6.97
N LEU A 102 4.71 -18.88 -6.94
CA LEU A 102 5.47 -18.86 -5.70
C LEU A 102 5.17 -17.58 -4.90
N ALA A 103 5.18 -16.39 -5.53
CA ALA A 103 4.85 -15.14 -4.86
C ALA A 103 3.45 -15.18 -4.25
N LYS A 104 2.46 -15.73 -4.98
CA LYS A 104 1.11 -15.91 -4.46
C LYS A 104 1.09 -16.83 -3.24
N ALA A 105 1.71 -18.00 -3.34
CA ALA A 105 1.72 -18.99 -2.25
C ALA A 105 2.40 -18.44 -0.98
N LEU A 106 3.48 -17.66 -1.11
CA LEU A 106 4.15 -17.02 0.02
C LEU A 106 3.27 -15.93 0.64
N ARG A 107 2.59 -15.12 -0.17
CA ARG A 107 1.66 -14.08 0.33
C ARG A 107 0.45 -14.71 1.03
N ASP A 108 -0.09 -15.79 0.50
CA ASP A 108 -1.19 -16.54 1.12
C ASP A 108 -0.80 -17.11 2.52
N LYS A 109 0.52 -17.25 2.80
CA LYS A 109 1.07 -17.60 4.11
C LYS A 109 1.52 -16.39 4.97
N GLY A 110 1.16 -15.18 4.58
CA GLY A 110 1.44 -13.95 5.35
C GLY A 110 2.80 -13.32 5.08
N CYS A 111 3.56 -13.79 4.08
CA CYS A 111 4.82 -13.14 3.72
C CYS A 111 4.58 -11.89 2.85
N ASN A 112 5.30 -10.80 3.13
CA ASN A 112 5.30 -9.60 2.30
C ASN A 112 6.33 -9.71 1.19
N VAL A 113 5.89 -10.16 0.01
CA VAL A 113 6.76 -10.47 -1.13
C VAL A 113 6.68 -9.40 -2.20
N ALA A 114 7.80 -8.75 -2.50
CA ALA A 114 7.99 -7.98 -3.73
C ALA A 114 8.59 -8.86 -4.82
N ARG A 115 8.19 -8.63 -6.07
CA ARG A 115 8.84 -9.25 -7.23
C ARG A 115 9.74 -8.24 -7.91
N ASP A 116 10.98 -8.62 -8.19
CA ASP A 116 11.84 -7.81 -9.04
C ASP A 116 11.37 -7.94 -10.50
N ILE A 117 10.72 -6.87 -10.98
CA ILE A 117 10.18 -6.79 -12.35
C ILE A 117 11.15 -6.10 -13.32
N ILE A 118 12.22 -5.52 -12.80
CA ILE A 118 13.24 -4.84 -13.61
C ILE A 118 14.29 -5.89 -13.98
N LYS A 119 14.66 -5.91 -15.24
CA LYS A 119 15.74 -6.80 -15.72
C LYS A 119 17.08 -6.29 -15.19
N ARG A 120 17.57 -6.89 -14.12
CA ARG A 120 18.86 -6.61 -13.49
C ARG A 120 19.67 -7.91 -13.40
N GLU A 121 20.96 -7.76 -13.16
CA GLU A 121 21.79 -8.88 -12.71
C GLU A 121 21.53 -9.17 -11.23
N LEU A 122 21.84 -10.39 -10.79
CA LEU A 122 21.57 -10.82 -9.42
C LEU A 122 22.16 -9.87 -8.36
N ASN A 123 23.40 -9.44 -8.55
CA ASN A 123 24.07 -8.56 -7.59
C ASN A 123 23.35 -7.22 -7.48
N SER A 124 22.93 -6.61 -8.58
CA SER A 124 22.17 -5.36 -8.58
C SER A 124 20.82 -5.48 -7.89
N SER A 125 20.14 -6.63 -8.01
CA SER A 125 18.90 -6.91 -7.29
C SER A 125 19.15 -7.11 -5.79
N LEU A 126 20.29 -7.69 -5.41
CA LEU A 126 20.67 -7.84 -4.01
C LEU A 126 21.07 -6.50 -3.38
N ASP A 127 21.75 -5.63 -4.12
CA ASP A 127 22.07 -4.28 -3.65
C ASP A 127 20.80 -3.47 -3.41
N TYR A 128 19.83 -3.55 -4.32
CA TYR A 128 18.50 -2.98 -4.12
C TYR A 128 17.83 -3.53 -2.86
N ALA A 129 17.85 -4.85 -2.66
CA ALA A 129 17.25 -5.45 -1.45
C ALA A 129 17.92 -4.94 -0.16
N LYS A 130 19.24 -4.76 -0.15
CA LYS A 130 19.98 -4.19 0.98
C LYS A 130 19.61 -2.73 1.25
N GLU A 131 19.56 -1.91 0.21
CA GLU A 131 19.20 -0.49 0.30
C GLU A 131 17.80 -0.30 0.91
N TRP A 132 16.85 -1.14 0.51
CA TRP A 132 15.47 -1.11 1.01
C TRP A 132 15.25 -1.94 2.28
N GLY A 133 16.30 -2.50 2.87
CA GLY A 133 16.23 -3.27 4.11
C GLY A 133 15.43 -4.57 4.00
N ILE A 134 15.30 -5.14 2.79
CA ILE A 134 14.61 -6.42 2.55
C ILE A 134 15.53 -7.55 3.01
N PRO A 135 15.19 -8.33 4.06
CA PRO A 135 16.11 -9.26 4.69
C PRO A 135 16.42 -10.51 3.87
N LYS A 136 15.52 -10.92 3.00
CA LYS A 136 15.67 -12.17 2.22
C LYS A 136 15.43 -11.93 0.74
N ALA A 137 16.22 -12.55 -0.10
CA ALA A 137 15.98 -12.65 -1.53
C ALA A 137 15.85 -14.11 -1.95
N ILE A 138 14.95 -14.38 -2.89
CA ILE A 138 14.77 -15.70 -3.52
C ILE A 138 15.01 -15.51 -4.99
N ALA A 139 15.97 -16.24 -5.57
CA ALA A 139 16.28 -16.16 -6.99
C ALA A 139 15.93 -17.48 -7.69
N LEU A 140 15.20 -17.37 -8.80
CA LEU A 140 14.84 -18.46 -9.70
C LEU A 140 15.57 -18.31 -11.03
N GLY A 141 15.87 -19.43 -11.70
CA GLY A 141 16.51 -19.42 -13.01
C GLY A 141 17.94 -18.88 -13.01
N VAL A 142 18.61 -18.91 -11.85
CA VAL A 142 20.05 -18.59 -11.76
C VAL A 142 20.86 -19.70 -12.42
N LYS A 143 21.97 -19.34 -13.06
CA LYS A 143 22.91 -20.30 -13.64
C LYS A 143 23.31 -21.36 -12.59
N ASP A 144 23.36 -22.61 -13.01
CA ASP A 144 23.70 -23.78 -12.17
C ASP A 144 22.62 -24.23 -11.16
N LEU A 145 21.39 -23.68 -11.22
CA LEU A 145 20.21 -24.21 -10.54
C LEU A 145 19.39 -25.09 -11.50
N LYS A 146 18.74 -26.12 -10.95
CA LYS A 146 17.73 -26.90 -11.66
C LYS A 146 16.41 -26.10 -11.72
N ASP A 147 15.53 -26.47 -12.65
CA ASP A 147 14.26 -25.80 -12.86
C ASP A 147 13.33 -25.86 -11.64
N ASP A 148 13.49 -26.89 -10.78
CA ASP A 148 12.74 -27.07 -9.54
C ASP A 148 13.44 -26.48 -8.30
N GLU A 149 14.57 -25.81 -8.47
CA GLU A 149 15.37 -25.23 -7.39
C GLU A 149 15.31 -23.70 -7.37
N ALA A 150 15.49 -23.16 -6.17
CA ALA A 150 15.63 -21.74 -5.91
C ALA A 150 16.86 -21.48 -5.04
N LEU A 151 17.42 -20.30 -5.15
CA LEU A 151 18.47 -19.82 -4.29
C LEU A 151 17.88 -18.82 -3.26
N ILE A 152 17.91 -19.18 -1.98
CA ILE A 152 17.60 -18.24 -0.91
C ILE A 152 18.89 -17.54 -0.52
N ILE A 153 18.79 -16.22 -0.34
CA ILE A 153 19.93 -15.38 0.02
C ILE A 153 19.50 -14.50 1.19
N ASP A 154 20.22 -14.58 2.29
CA ASP A 154 20.12 -13.58 3.34
C ASP A 154 20.88 -12.33 2.88
N THR A 155 20.19 -11.22 2.80
CA THR A 155 20.78 -9.98 2.25
C THR A 155 21.76 -9.30 3.20
N ARG A 156 21.69 -9.60 4.52
CA ARG A 156 22.55 -9.03 5.55
C ARG A 156 23.86 -9.80 5.66
N THR A 157 23.78 -11.14 5.73
CA THR A 157 24.96 -12.02 5.89
C THR A 157 25.55 -12.45 4.56
N SER A 158 24.80 -12.31 3.47
CA SER A 158 25.11 -12.84 2.14
C SER A 158 25.20 -14.37 2.09
N GLU A 159 24.70 -15.07 3.10
CA GLU A 159 24.56 -16.51 3.08
C GLU A 159 23.60 -16.96 1.99
N ARG A 160 23.95 -18.06 1.34
CA ARG A 160 23.19 -18.59 0.20
C ARG A 160 22.84 -20.06 0.44
N LYS A 161 21.56 -20.41 0.23
CA LYS A 161 21.09 -21.78 0.39
C LYS A 161 20.25 -22.19 -0.83
N ARG A 162 20.55 -23.36 -1.38
CA ARG A 162 19.71 -23.98 -2.42
C ARG A 162 18.58 -24.75 -1.76
N ILE A 163 17.38 -24.64 -2.30
CA ILE A 163 16.21 -25.34 -1.80
C ILE A 163 15.28 -25.66 -2.97
N LYS A 164 14.51 -26.73 -2.86
CA LYS A 164 13.47 -27.02 -3.86
C LYS A 164 12.30 -26.04 -3.71
N ILE A 165 11.73 -25.59 -4.83
CA ILE A 165 10.65 -24.61 -4.86
C ILE A 165 9.43 -25.07 -4.06
N ASN A 166 9.11 -26.38 -4.09
CA ASN A 166 8.00 -26.96 -3.34
C ASN A 166 8.20 -26.96 -1.81
N GLN A 167 9.43 -26.79 -1.31
CA GLN A 167 9.77 -26.72 0.11
C GLN A 167 9.88 -25.27 0.63
N LEU A 168 9.86 -24.27 -0.26
CA LEU A 168 10.07 -22.88 0.08
C LEU A 168 9.00 -22.33 1.02
N THR A 169 7.73 -22.68 0.77
CA THR A 169 6.60 -22.21 1.56
C THR A 169 6.64 -22.71 2.99
N ASP A 170 7.15 -23.92 3.22
CA ASP A 170 7.26 -24.50 4.56
C ASP A 170 8.50 -23.98 5.30
N PHE A 171 9.58 -23.75 4.54
CA PHE A 171 10.83 -23.21 5.08
C PHE A 171 10.71 -21.74 5.54
N LEU A 172 9.85 -20.95 4.91
CA LEU A 172 9.66 -19.52 5.17
C LEU A 172 8.46 -19.22 6.09
N SER A 173 7.64 -20.23 6.41
CA SER A 173 6.55 -20.12 7.38
C SER A 173 7.13 -20.20 8.79
N VAL A 174 7.61 -19.08 9.33
CA VAL A 174 7.99 -18.93 10.74
C VAL A 174 7.38 -17.64 11.26
#